data_8080eaec12ce11d59c3b0978c2a35179
#
_entry.id   8080eaec12ce11d59c3b0978c2a35179
#
_cell.length_a   1.000
_cell.length_b   1.000
_cell.length_c   1.000
_cell.angle_alpha   90.00
_cell.angle_beta   90.00
_cell.angle_gamma   90.00
#
_symmetry.space_group_name_H-M   'P 1'
#
loop_
_entity.id
_entity.type
_entity.pdbx_description
1 polymer ?
#
loop_
_entity_poly.entity_id
_entity_poly.type
_entity_poly.pdbx_seq_one_letter_code
_entity_poly.pdbx_strand_id
1 'polypeptide(L)'
;MPRIRIYILLTLVAMLLTGCYNHGQRTPDAWDLTEQQLDSISFSTTHHYTQNYNFVVTTGSLPLADNLPDMAFDTMFVVRGERIVVAEITTVPTDSIDSVWVKVARDQVTQGWIRESELLKGVSPDDPISQFIDIFSNTHLLIFLALCVVVLAFYAMRRLLRRRAYIVHFNDIDSFYPTALCLLVAASATLYASIQMFGAESWRHFYYHPSLNPFALPVHLGIFVASVWALIIVGLATLDDVFHQLPATDAVLYLAGLSPVCAVDYVVFSIFTLYYIGYALFIAYAVFAITRARATLRGR
;
A
#
# COMPACT_ATOMS: atom_id res chain seq x y z
N MET A 1 20.68 17.47 15.25
CA MET A 1 19.34 17.52 15.89
C MET A 1 18.35 18.59 15.33
N PRO A 2 18.72 19.80 14.86
CA PRO A 2 17.73 20.74 14.32
C PRO A 2 17.05 20.26 13.04
N ARG A 3 17.74 19.50 12.18
CA ARG A 3 17.20 19.03 10.89
C ARG A 3 16.08 18.00 11.01
N ILE A 4 16.18 17.08 11.97
CA ILE A 4 15.10 16.12 12.20
C ILE A 4 13.81 16.79 12.63
N ARG A 5 13.90 17.93 13.38
CA ARG A 5 12.73 18.74 13.74
C ARG A 5 12.05 19.33 12.51
N ILE A 6 12.83 19.70 11.48
CA ILE A 6 12.32 20.23 10.23
C ILE A 6 11.58 19.13 9.45
N TYR A 7 12.14 17.92 9.38
CA TYR A 7 11.48 16.78 8.72
C TYR A 7 10.19 16.36 9.45
N ILE A 8 10.23 16.32 10.79
CA ILE A 8 9.02 16.07 11.61
C ILE A 8 7.97 17.15 11.36
N LEU A 9 8.37 18.43 11.31
CA LEU A 9 7.45 19.53 11.04
C LEU A 9 6.86 19.43 9.63
N LEU A 10 7.68 19.15 8.62
CA LEU A 10 7.24 18.99 7.22
C LEU A 10 6.26 17.83 7.06
N THR A 11 6.53 16.69 7.69
CA THR A 11 5.61 15.54 7.63
C THR A 11 4.34 15.77 8.45
N LEU A 12 4.43 16.49 9.56
CA LEU A 12 3.25 16.87 10.35
C LEU A 12 2.37 17.85 9.57
N VAL A 13 2.96 18.79 8.84
CA VAL A 13 2.25 19.68 7.93
C VAL A 13 1.64 18.90 6.76
N ALA A 14 2.35 17.94 6.18
CA ALA A 14 1.82 17.07 5.13
C ALA A 14 0.62 16.24 5.64
N MET A 15 0.71 15.66 6.85
CA MET A 15 -0.41 14.95 7.49
C MET A 15 -1.64 15.85 7.71
N LEU A 16 -1.43 17.11 8.10
CA LEU A 16 -2.52 18.06 8.27
C LEU A 16 -3.17 18.44 6.93
N LEU A 17 -2.38 18.55 5.86
CA LEU A 17 -2.88 18.84 4.52
C LEU A 17 -3.69 17.67 3.93
N THR A 18 -3.39 16.44 4.30
CA THR A 18 -4.16 15.26 3.86
C THR A 18 -5.52 15.14 4.55
N GLY A 19 -5.77 15.89 5.61
CA GLY A 19 -7.07 15.94 6.29
C GLY A 19 -8.22 16.46 5.41
N CYS A 20 -7.91 17.18 4.32
CA CYS A 20 -8.92 17.62 3.34
C CYS A 20 -9.39 16.49 2.39
N TYR A 21 -8.73 15.34 2.38
CA TYR A 21 -9.07 14.21 1.52
C TYR A 21 -10.22 13.36 2.08
N ASN A 22 -10.59 13.58 3.33
CA ASN A 22 -11.65 12.83 3.98
C ASN A 22 -13.00 13.53 3.81
N HIS A 23 -13.71 13.23 2.73
CA HIS A 23 -15.13 13.48 2.63
C HIS A 23 -15.86 12.51 3.58
N GLY A 24 -15.87 12.86 4.87
CA GLY A 24 -16.74 12.20 5.83
C GLY A 24 -18.18 12.38 5.37
N GLN A 25 -18.73 11.40 4.68
CA GLN A 25 -20.17 11.32 4.48
C GLN A 25 -20.78 11.28 5.87
N ARG A 26 -21.43 12.38 6.28
CA ARG A 26 -22.35 12.33 7.41
C ARG A 26 -23.40 11.31 7.04
N THR A 27 -23.40 10.18 7.74
CA THR A 27 -24.49 9.22 7.65
C THR A 27 -25.75 9.97 8.09
N PRO A 28 -26.77 10.14 7.22
CA PRO A 28 -28.06 10.68 7.64
C PRO A 28 -28.61 9.80 8.74
N ASP A 29 -29.38 10.39 9.66
CA ASP A 29 -30.05 9.59 10.70
C ASP A 29 -30.97 8.57 10.02
N ALA A 30 -30.94 7.31 10.50
CA ALA A 30 -31.60 6.16 9.85
C ALA A 30 -33.11 6.33 9.65
N TRP A 31 -33.72 7.33 10.24
CA TRP A 31 -35.16 7.63 10.19
C TRP A 31 -35.60 8.42 8.96
N ASP A 32 -34.64 9.05 8.25
CA ASP A 32 -34.92 9.92 7.08
C ASP A 32 -34.48 9.29 5.74
N LEU A 33 -34.06 8.01 5.75
CA LEU A 33 -33.55 7.33 4.57
C LEU A 33 -34.67 6.68 3.75
N THR A 34 -34.67 6.89 2.45
CA THR A 34 -35.52 6.15 1.52
C THR A 34 -35.04 4.68 1.38
N GLU A 35 -35.93 3.76 0.97
CA GLU A 35 -35.57 2.35 0.73
C GLU A 35 -34.37 2.23 -0.23
N GLN A 36 -34.34 3.01 -1.31
CA GLN A 36 -33.20 3.04 -2.24
C GLN A 36 -31.88 3.48 -1.59
N GLN A 37 -31.94 4.41 -0.64
CA GLN A 37 -30.75 4.83 0.11
C GLN A 37 -30.29 3.74 1.08
N LEU A 38 -31.22 3.03 1.71
CA LEU A 38 -30.91 1.90 2.59
C LEU A 38 -30.28 0.76 1.79
N ASP A 39 -30.80 0.43 0.62
CA ASP A 39 -30.26 -0.59 -0.28
C ASP A 39 -28.85 -0.19 -0.77
N SER A 40 -28.65 1.07 -1.13
CA SER A 40 -27.35 1.59 -1.53
C SER A 40 -26.32 1.55 -0.38
N ILE A 41 -26.73 1.86 0.85
CA ILE A 41 -25.88 1.78 2.05
C ILE A 41 -25.56 0.32 2.37
N SER A 42 -26.55 -0.57 2.31
CA SER A 42 -26.32 -2.00 2.56
C SER A 42 -25.39 -2.61 1.53
N PHE A 43 -25.55 -2.27 0.26
CA PHE A 43 -24.68 -2.67 -0.82
C PHE A 43 -23.25 -2.12 -0.61
N SER A 44 -23.11 -0.83 -0.33
CA SER A 44 -21.81 -0.20 -0.06
C SER A 44 -21.08 -0.86 1.11
N THR A 45 -21.79 -1.27 2.14
CA THR A 45 -21.19 -1.93 3.31
C THR A 45 -20.64 -3.31 2.96
N THR A 46 -21.30 -4.03 2.04
CA THR A 46 -20.91 -5.39 1.65
C THR A 46 -19.91 -5.41 0.51
N HIS A 47 -20.06 -4.52 -0.47
CA HIS A 47 -19.28 -4.50 -1.71
C HIS A 47 -18.22 -3.39 -1.75
N HIS A 48 -18.27 -2.40 -0.84
CA HIS A 48 -17.34 -1.29 -0.64
C HIS A 48 -17.35 -0.21 -1.74
N TYR A 49 -18.21 -0.31 -2.74
CA TYR A 49 -18.42 0.71 -3.76
C TYR A 49 -19.93 0.94 -3.98
N THR A 50 -20.29 1.99 -4.69
CA THR A 50 -21.68 2.36 -4.99
C THR A 50 -21.80 2.84 -6.43
N GLN A 51 -23.01 3.18 -6.84
CA GLN A 51 -23.25 3.96 -8.05
C GLN A 51 -22.40 5.25 -8.04
N ASN A 52 -21.92 5.67 -9.20
CA ASN A 52 -20.98 6.77 -9.43
C ASN A 52 -19.56 6.52 -8.89
N TYR A 53 -19.20 5.31 -8.49
CA TYR A 53 -17.84 4.97 -8.14
C TYR A 53 -16.96 4.83 -9.39
N ASN A 54 -15.71 5.32 -9.32
CA ASN A 54 -14.78 5.33 -10.45
C ASN A 54 -13.76 4.19 -10.32
N PHE A 55 -13.55 3.50 -11.42
CA PHE A 55 -12.53 2.46 -11.56
C PHE A 55 -11.59 2.77 -12.74
N VAL A 56 -10.39 2.19 -12.68
CA VAL A 56 -9.44 2.13 -13.80
C VAL A 56 -9.28 0.68 -14.22
N VAL A 57 -9.33 0.40 -15.52
CA VAL A 57 -9.13 -0.93 -16.06
C VAL A 57 -7.66 -1.33 -15.95
N THR A 58 -7.39 -2.45 -15.28
CA THR A 58 -6.02 -2.99 -15.06
C THR A 58 -5.70 -4.16 -15.98
N THR A 59 -6.70 -4.88 -16.47
CA THR A 59 -6.55 -5.97 -17.45
C THR A 59 -6.36 -5.44 -18.87
N GLY A 60 -5.90 -6.31 -19.80
CA GLY A 60 -5.70 -5.93 -21.19
C GLY A 60 -6.96 -5.41 -21.87
N SER A 61 -8.09 -6.08 -21.67
CA SER A 61 -9.42 -5.65 -22.14
C SER A 61 -10.51 -6.19 -21.21
N LEU A 62 -11.53 -5.39 -20.99
CA LEU A 62 -12.72 -5.73 -20.21
C LEU A 62 -13.91 -5.82 -21.14
N PRO A 63 -14.55 -7.00 -21.31
CA PRO A 63 -15.73 -7.15 -22.16
C PRO A 63 -16.95 -6.61 -21.44
N LEU A 64 -17.76 -5.82 -22.12
CA LEU A 64 -19.03 -5.30 -21.63
C LEU A 64 -20.16 -5.79 -22.54
N ALA A 65 -21.21 -6.38 -21.97
CA ALA A 65 -22.40 -6.79 -22.69
C ALA A 65 -23.35 -5.60 -22.83
N ASP A 66 -23.94 -5.43 -24.01
CA ASP A 66 -24.91 -4.35 -24.23
C ASP A 66 -26.19 -4.55 -23.40
N ASN A 67 -26.57 -5.79 -23.15
CA ASN A 67 -27.75 -6.16 -22.40
C ASN A 67 -27.48 -7.16 -21.27
N LEU A 68 -28.46 -7.32 -20.37
CA LEU A 68 -28.46 -8.37 -19.33
C LEU A 68 -28.60 -9.77 -19.94
N PRO A 69 -28.28 -10.86 -19.19
CA PRO A 69 -28.08 -12.22 -19.73
C PRO A 69 -29.23 -12.84 -20.51
N ASP A 70 -30.45 -12.32 -20.37
CA ASP A 70 -31.64 -12.87 -21.04
C ASP A 70 -31.88 -12.31 -22.45
N MET A 71 -31.00 -11.45 -22.97
CA MET A 71 -31.14 -10.81 -24.27
C MET A 71 -29.91 -11.05 -25.15
N ALA A 72 -30.06 -10.86 -26.49
CA ALA A 72 -28.95 -11.01 -27.43
C ALA A 72 -27.83 -9.98 -27.16
N PHE A 73 -26.58 -10.44 -27.21
CA PHE A 73 -25.42 -9.66 -26.81
C PHE A 73 -24.68 -9.09 -28.03
N ASP A 74 -24.42 -7.80 -27.99
CA ASP A 74 -23.23 -7.24 -28.61
C ASP A 74 -22.19 -6.99 -27.49
N THR A 75 -20.91 -7.14 -27.80
CA THR A 75 -19.85 -7.02 -26.80
C THR A 75 -18.96 -5.83 -27.16
N MET A 76 -18.95 -4.86 -26.27
CA MET A 76 -18.01 -3.76 -26.33
C MET A 76 -16.79 -4.04 -25.45
N PHE A 77 -15.66 -3.41 -25.73
CA PHE A 77 -14.45 -3.61 -24.98
C PHE A 77 -13.93 -2.28 -24.46
N VAL A 78 -13.51 -2.29 -23.20
CA VAL A 78 -12.77 -1.20 -22.57
C VAL A 78 -11.34 -1.70 -22.34
N VAL A 79 -10.35 -0.88 -22.69
CA VAL A 79 -8.95 -1.31 -22.67
C VAL A 79 -8.23 -0.82 -21.42
N ARG A 80 -7.09 -1.42 -21.15
CA ARG A 80 -6.25 -1.11 -20.00
C ARG A 80 -5.91 0.37 -19.89
N GLY A 81 -6.06 0.95 -18.70
CA GLY A 81 -5.76 2.35 -18.39
C GLY A 81 -6.94 3.29 -18.61
N GLU A 82 -8.05 2.82 -19.20
CA GLU A 82 -9.26 3.61 -19.32
C GLU A 82 -10.00 3.69 -17.98
N ARG A 83 -10.64 4.82 -17.76
CA ARG A 83 -11.47 5.08 -16.58
C ARG A 83 -12.91 4.78 -16.91
N ILE A 84 -13.58 4.11 -15.99
CA ILE A 84 -14.99 3.75 -16.08
C ILE A 84 -15.70 4.16 -14.79
N VAL A 85 -16.96 4.50 -14.91
CA VAL A 85 -17.83 4.82 -13.77
C VAL A 85 -18.93 3.77 -13.66
N VAL A 86 -19.28 3.42 -12.44
CA VAL A 86 -20.44 2.57 -12.14
C VAL A 86 -21.71 3.38 -12.39
N ALA A 87 -22.43 3.06 -13.47
CA ALA A 87 -23.66 3.75 -13.85
C ALA A 87 -24.89 3.18 -13.14
N GLU A 88 -24.96 1.85 -12.99
CA GLU A 88 -26.10 1.16 -12.40
C GLU A 88 -25.66 -0.19 -11.80
N ILE A 89 -26.38 -0.64 -10.78
CA ILE A 89 -26.14 -1.94 -10.14
C ILE A 89 -27.49 -2.65 -10.07
N THR A 90 -27.52 -3.89 -10.54
CA THR A 90 -28.77 -4.69 -10.59
C THR A 90 -28.49 -6.12 -10.14
N THR A 91 -29.46 -6.70 -9.43
CA THR A 91 -29.41 -8.12 -9.04
C THR A 91 -30.23 -8.95 -10.01
N VAL A 92 -29.58 -9.96 -10.63
CA VAL A 92 -30.20 -10.92 -11.55
C VAL A 92 -30.21 -12.30 -10.89
N PRO A 93 -31.32 -12.69 -10.22
CA PRO A 93 -31.36 -13.94 -9.44
C PRO A 93 -31.24 -15.21 -10.29
N THR A 94 -31.47 -15.08 -11.60
CA THR A 94 -31.42 -16.19 -12.57
C THR A 94 -29.99 -16.56 -12.97
N ASP A 95 -29.02 -15.69 -12.76
CA ASP A 95 -27.60 -15.99 -13.04
C ASP A 95 -27.01 -16.84 -11.91
N SER A 96 -26.67 -18.08 -12.24
CA SER A 96 -26.10 -19.05 -11.28
C SER A 96 -24.64 -18.80 -10.93
N ILE A 97 -23.94 -17.93 -11.68
CA ILE A 97 -22.50 -17.64 -11.48
C ILE A 97 -22.34 -16.43 -10.57
N ASP A 98 -23.09 -15.36 -10.86
CA ASP A 98 -23.03 -14.12 -10.09
C ASP A 98 -24.35 -13.38 -10.22
N SER A 99 -25.02 -13.16 -9.09
CA SER A 99 -26.31 -12.47 -9.07
C SER A 99 -26.19 -10.97 -9.26
N VAL A 100 -25.00 -10.38 -9.04
CA VAL A 100 -24.80 -8.94 -9.13
C VAL A 100 -24.22 -8.56 -10.50
N TRP A 101 -24.96 -7.73 -11.20
CA TRP A 101 -24.57 -7.17 -12.48
C TRP A 101 -24.38 -5.66 -12.37
N VAL A 102 -23.27 -5.18 -12.90
CA VAL A 102 -22.85 -3.79 -12.82
C VAL A 102 -22.82 -3.21 -14.22
N LYS A 103 -23.54 -2.14 -14.43
CA LYS A 103 -23.43 -1.34 -15.65
C LYS A 103 -22.31 -0.34 -15.45
N VAL A 104 -21.31 -0.40 -16.30
CA VAL A 104 -20.19 0.55 -16.29
C VAL A 104 -20.19 1.36 -17.57
N ALA A 105 -19.77 2.60 -17.49
CA ALA A 105 -19.66 3.51 -18.61
C ALA A 105 -18.28 4.18 -18.64
N ARG A 106 -17.64 4.21 -19.78
CA ARG A 106 -16.48 5.05 -20.08
C ARG A 106 -16.95 6.43 -20.59
N ASP A 107 -17.91 6.40 -21.49
CA ASP A 107 -18.54 7.57 -22.11
C ASP A 107 -20.00 7.25 -22.48
N GLN A 108 -20.67 8.18 -23.13
CA GLN A 108 -22.09 8.02 -23.50
C GLN A 108 -22.34 6.90 -24.53
N VAL A 109 -21.32 6.49 -25.28
CA VAL A 109 -21.43 5.46 -26.32
C VAL A 109 -20.91 4.11 -25.80
N THR A 110 -19.81 4.14 -25.04
CA THR A 110 -19.15 2.94 -24.52
C THR A 110 -19.65 2.70 -23.09
N GLN A 111 -20.73 1.96 -22.97
CA GLN A 111 -21.32 1.52 -21.71
C GLN A 111 -21.88 0.12 -21.86
N GLY A 112 -21.88 -0.66 -20.80
CA GLY A 112 -22.44 -2.01 -20.85
C GLY A 112 -22.41 -2.69 -19.50
N TRP A 113 -22.97 -3.89 -19.47
CA TRP A 113 -23.14 -4.71 -18.31
C TRP A 113 -22.03 -5.74 -18.16
N ILE A 114 -21.63 -5.99 -16.94
CA ILE A 114 -20.63 -7.00 -16.60
C ILE A 114 -20.97 -7.58 -15.23
N ARG A 115 -20.65 -8.87 -15.01
CA ARG A 115 -20.74 -9.47 -13.69
C ARG A 115 -19.78 -8.81 -12.71
N GLU A 116 -20.20 -8.60 -11.47
CA GLU A 116 -19.36 -8.00 -10.46
C GLU A 116 -18.04 -8.75 -10.28
N SER A 117 -18.10 -10.08 -10.20
CA SER A 117 -16.92 -10.93 -10.02
C SER A 117 -15.91 -10.84 -11.16
N GLU A 118 -16.35 -10.54 -12.38
CA GLU A 118 -15.49 -10.31 -13.54
C GLU A 118 -14.95 -8.86 -13.55
N LEU A 119 -15.81 -7.90 -13.23
CA LEU A 119 -15.42 -6.49 -13.10
C LEU A 119 -14.28 -6.33 -12.08
N LEU A 120 -14.47 -6.79 -10.85
CA LEU A 120 -13.54 -6.59 -9.75
C LEU A 120 -12.17 -7.27 -9.96
N LYS A 121 -12.09 -8.28 -10.84
CA LYS A 121 -10.80 -8.87 -11.26
C LYS A 121 -10.05 -8.03 -12.27
N GLY A 122 -10.77 -7.19 -13.02
CA GLY A 122 -10.23 -6.44 -14.14
C GLY A 122 -10.01 -4.96 -13.87
N VAL A 123 -10.40 -4.45 -12.71
CA VAL A 123 -10.33 -3.03 -12.39
C VAL A 123 -9.70 -2.77 -11.02
N SER A 124 -9.25 -1.55 -10.82
CA SER A 124 -8.79 -1.02 -9.54
C SER A 124 -9.50 0.31 -9.28
N PRO A 125 -9.75 0.72 -8.02
CA PRO A 125 -10.26 2.05 -7.70
C PRO A 125 -9.47 3.17 -8.38
N ASP A 126 -10.13 4.22 -8.87
CA ASP A 126 -9.46 5.39 -9.46
C ASP A 126 -8.93 6.31 -8.36
N ASP A 127 -8.04 5.76 -7.54
CA ASP A 127 -7.34 6.47 -6.47
C ASP A 127 -5.86 6.09 -6.51
N PRO A 128 -4.93 7.07 -6.40
CA PRO A 128 -3.49 6.80 -6.45
C PRO A 128 -2.99 5.83 -5.39
N ILE A 129 -3.59 5.81 -4.20
CA ILE A 129 -3.19 4.92 -3.11
C ILE A 129 -3.64 3.50 -3.41
N SER A 130 -4.88 3.32 -3.89
CA SER A 130 -5.42 2.02 -4.28
C SER A 130 -4.64 1.41 -5.45
N GLN A 131 -4.30 2.22 -6.45
CA GLN A 131 -3.46 1.80 -7.58
C GLN A 131 -2.04 1.44 -7.12
N PHE A 132 -1.47 2.20 -6.18
CA PHE A 132 -0.18 1.86 -5.59
C PHE A 132 -0.25 0.53 -4.82
N ILE A 133 -1.30 0.30 -4.04
CA ILE A 133 -1.53 -0.96 -3.33
C ILE A 133 -1.64 -2.12 -4.32
N ASP A 134 -2.38 -1.96 -5.42
CA ASP A 134 -2.55 -2.97 -6.46
C ASP A 134 -1.21 -3.35 -7.12
N ILE A 135 -0.41 -2.35 -7.50
CA ILE A 135 0.93 -2.55 -8.05
C ILE A 135 1.84 -3.28 -7.07
N PHE A 136 1.83 -2.88 -5.78
CA PHE A 136 2.68 -3.48 -4.75
C PHE A 136 2.17 -4.83 -4.24
N SER A 137 0.88 -5.09 -4.31
CA SER A 137 0.28 -6.37 -3.95
C SER A 137 0.59 -7.49 -4.97
N ASN A 138 1.03 -7.13 -6.16
CA ASN A 138 1.43 -8.11 -7.16
C ASN A 138 2.73 -8.81 -6.73
N THR A 139 2.59 -10.02 -6.20
CA THR A 139 3.70 -10.85 -5.65
C THR A 139 4.84 -11.03 -6.66
N HIS A 140 4.54 -11.14 -7.95
CA HIS A 140 5.55 -11.30 -9.00
C HIS A 140 6.40 -10.03 -9.14
N LEU A 141 5.79 -8.86 -9.03
CA LEU A 141 6.50 -7.57 -9.11
C LEU A 141 7.41 -7.37 -7.89
N LEU A 142 6.96 -7.75 -6.69
CA LEU A 142 7.78 -7.71 -5.47
C LEU A 142 8.99 -8.63 -5.55
N ILE A 143 8.80 -9.87 -6.03
CA ILE A 143 9.90 -10.82 -6.24
C ILE A 143 10.88 -10.28 -7.27
N PHE A 144 10.39 -9.73 -8.37
CA PHE A 144 11.24 -9.12 -9.41
C PHE A 144 12.01 -7.92 -8.86
N LEU A 145 11.36 -7.04 -8.11
CA LEU A 145 12.00 -5.89 -7.47
C LEU A 145 13.09 -6.33 -6.48
N ALA A 146 12.80 -7.31 -5.62
CA ALA A 146 13.77 -7.88 -4.69
C ALA A 146 14.97 -8.48 -5.43
N LEU A 147 14.73 -9.22 -6.51
CA LEU A 147 15.79 -9.78 -7.35
C LEU A 147 16.65 -8.68 -7.98
N CYS A 148 16.06 -7.63 -8.53
CA CYS A 148 16.78 -6.49 -9.09
C CYS A 148 17.66 -5.80 -8.04
N VAL A 149 17.15 -5.60 -6.82
CA VAL A 149 17.88 -4.99 -5.72
C VAL A 149 19.07 -5.86 -5.31
N VAL A 150 18.88 -7.18 -5.19
CA VAL A 150 19.95 -8.14 -4.89
C VAL A 150 21.04 -8.13 -5.97
N VAL A 151 20.65 -8.12 -7.25
CA VAL A 151 21.59 -8.08 -8.37
C VAL A 151 22.37 -6.77 -8.39
N LEU A 152 21.71 -5.63 -8.17
CA LEU A 152 22.35 -4.32 -8.09
C LEU A 152 23.33 -4.25 -6.91
N ALA A 153 22.93 -4.76 -5.75
CA ALA A 153 23.79 -4.83 -4.56
C ALA A 153 25.02 -5.72 -4.83
N PHE A 154 24.84 -6.87 -5.45
CA PHE A 154 25.95 -7.77 -5.83
C PHE A 154 26.89 -7.12 -6.85
N TYR A 155 26.34 -6.42 -7.85
CA TYR A 155 27.14 -5.69 -8.84
C TYR A 155 27.92 -4.55 -8.18
N ALA A 156 27.28 -3.75 -7.32
CA ALA A 156 27.92 -2.70 -6.56
C ALA A 156 29.05 -3.25 -5.67
N MET A 157 28.79 -4.33 -4.94
CA MET A 157 29.77 -5.04 -4.11
C MET A 157 30.98 -5.51 -4.93
N ARG A 158 30.75 -6.16 -6.07
CA ARG A 158 31.85 -6.63 -6.95
C ARG A 158 32.68 -5.48 -7.51
N ARG A 159 32.08 -4.34 -7.83
CA ARG A 159 32.76 -3.15 -8.32
C ARG A 159 33.65 -2.53 -7.24
N LEU A 160 33.15 -2.51 -5.99
CA LEU A 160 33.90 -2.07 -4.82
C LEU A 160 35.13 -2.92 -4.56
N LEU A 161 34.95 -4.24 -4.47
CA LEU A 161 36.03 -5.20 -4.20
C LEU A 161 37.15 -5.11 -5.23
N ARG A 162 36.81 -4.87 -6.51
CA ARG A 162 37.80 -4.72 -7.59
C ARG A 162 38.60 -3.41 -7.51
N ARG A 163 38.07 -2.33 -6.91
CA ARG A 163 38.70 -1.02 -6.83
C ARG A 163 39.49 -0.77 -5.53
N ARG A 164 39.61 -1.79 -4.65
CA ARG A 164 40.15 -1.62 -3.27
C ARG A 164 39.40 -0.54 -2.48
N ALA A 165 38.13 -0.25 -2.81
CA ALA A 165 37.31 0.66 -2.04
C ALA A 165 37.00 0.03 -0.68
N TYR A 166 37.00 0.83 0.36
CA TYR A 166 36.65 0.42 1.71
C TYR A 166 35.17 0.08 1.75
N ILE A 167 34.81 -1.10 2.28
CA ILE A 167 33.40 -1.48 2.46
C ILE A 167 32.93 -0.84 3.76
N VAL A 168 32.06 0.15 3.65
CA VAL A 168 31.44 0.77 4.81
C VAL A 168 30.46 -0.21 5.44
N HIS A 169 30.72 -0.61 6.68
CA HIS A 169 29.83 -1.47 7.45
C HIS A 169 28.77 -0.62 8.17
N PHE A 170 27.67 -1.25 8.58
CA PHE A 170 26.65 -0.60 9.42
C PHE A 170 27.22 0.03 10.71
N ASN A 171 28.37 -0.45 11.19
CA ASN A 171 29.05 0.05 12.38
C ASN A 171 29.99 1.26 12.10
N ASP A 172 30.29 1.55 10.84
CA ASP A 172 31.22 2.62 10.47
C ASP A 172 30.51 3.98 10.43
N ILE A 173 29.16 3.97 10.51
CA ILE A 173 28.36 5.18 10.62
C ILE A 173 27.87 5.28 12.06
N ASP A 174 28.20 6.39 12.72
CA ASP A 174 27.74 6.70 14.07
C ASP A 174 26.27 7.21 14.03
N SER A 175 25.39 6.36 13.51
CA SER A 175 23.97 6.66 13.36
C SER A 175 23.10 5.46 13.74
N PHE A 176 22.02 5.76 14.45
CA PHE A 176 20.96 4.78 14.76
C PHE A 176 19.88 4.71 13.66
N TYR A 177 19.79 5.72 12.79
CA TYR A 177 18.69 5.82 11.81
C TYR A 177 18.60 4.63 10.85
N PRO A 178 19.69 4.08 10.29
CA PRO A 178 19.59 2.89 9.44
C PRO A 178 19.01 1.67 10.17
N THR A 179 19.40 1.45 11.42
CA THR A 179 18.84 0.37 12.24
C THR A 179 17.36 0.63 12.59
N ALA A 180 17.00 1.87 12.89
CA ALA A 180 15.62 2.26 13.12
C ALA A 180 14.76 2.09 11.88
N LEU A 181 15.30 2.39 10.69
CA LEU A 181 14.62 2.19 9.42
C LEU A 181 14.30 0.71 9.19
N CYS A 182 15.27 -0.18 9.33
CA CYS A 182 15.05 -1.62 9.20
C CYS A 182 14.01 -2.13 10.22
N LEU A 183 14.08 -1.69 11.47
CA LEU A 183 13.10 -2.05 12.49
C LEU A 183 11.68 -1.57 12.14
N LEU A 184 11.54 -0.36 11.60
CA LEU A 184 10.25 0.18 11.16
C LEU A 184 9.71 -0.57 9.95
N VAL A 185 10.56 -0.97 9.00
CA VAL A 185 10.16 -1.82 7.87
C VAL A 185 9.61 -3.15 8.39
N ALA A 186 10.31 -3.82 9.30
CA ALA A 186 9.87 -5.05 9.92
C ALA A 186 8.53 -4.88 10.68
N ALA A 187 8.39 -3.78 11.42
CA ALA A 187 7.16 -3.44 12.14
C ALA A 187 5.98 -3.23 11.19
N SER A 188 6.17 -2.43 10.14
CA SER A 188 5.14 -2.14 9.14
C SER A 188 4.72 -3.40 8.39
N ALA A 189 5.68 -4.26 8.02
CA ALA A 189 5.42 -5.54 7.37
C ALA A 189 4.62 -6.50 8.26
N THR A 190 4.98 -6.57 9.55
CA THR A 190 4.25 -7.36 10.55
C THR A 190 2.83 -6.84 10.76
N LEU A 191 2.65 -5.52 10.85
CA LEU A 191 1.33 -4.90 10.97
C LEU A 191 0.47 -5.16 9.72
N TYR A 192 1.03 -4.99 8.54
CA TYR A 192 0.33 -5.26 7.28
C TYR A 192 -0.16 -6.71 7.19
N ALA A 193 0.71 -7.68 7.46
CA ALA A 193 0.34 -9.09 7.46
C ALA A 193 -0.72 -9.39 8.55
N SER A 194 -0.61 -8.78 9.73
CA SER A 194 -1.60 -8.93 10.81
C SER A 194 -2.97 -8.38 10.41
N ILE A 195 -3.02 -7.23 9.73
CA ILE A 195 -4.27 -6.64 9.24
C ILE A 195 -4.91 -7.56 8.20
N GLN A 196 -4.13 -8.13 7.30
CA GLN A 196 -4.65 -9.09 6.32
C GLN A 196 -5.22 -10.36 6.96
N MET A 197 -4.63 -10.83 8.06
CA MET A 197 -5.11 -12.02 8.78
C MET A 197 -6.35 -11.77 9.64
N PHE A 198 -6.38 -10.65 10.36
CA PHE A 198 -7.36 -10.41 11.41
C PHE A 198 -8.35 -9.29 11.09
N GLY A 199 -8.06 -8.47 10.10
CA GLY A 199 -8.85 -7.30 9.71
C GLY A 199 -9.01 -7.19 8.19
N ALA A 200 -9.18 -8.31 7.49
CA ALA A 200 -9.29 -8.34 6.03
C ALA A 200 -10.39 -7.42 5.49
N GLU A 201 -11.52 -7.33 6.21
CA GLU A 201 -12.63 -6.45 5.85
C GLU A 201 -12.26 -4.97 5.97
N SER A 202 -11.59 -4.61 7.04
CA SER A 202 -11.08 -3.24 7.23
C SER A 202 -10.04 -2.87 6.16
N TRP A 203 -9.21 -3.85 5.75
CA TRP A 203 -8.24 -3.65 4.67
C TRP A 203 -8.94 -3.45 3.33
N ARG A 204 -9.99 -4.25 3.04
CA ARG A 204 -10.80 -4.12 1.84
C ARG A 204 -11.49 -2.74 1.79
N HIS A 205 -12.09 -2.32 2.89
CA HIS A 205 -12.68 -0.98 2.98
C HIS A 205 -11.63 0.13 2.74
N PHE A 206 -10.43 -0.01 3.32
CA PHE A 206 -9.33 0.93 3.11
C PHE A 206 -8.86 0.95 1.64
N TYR A 207 -8.86 -0.19 0.96
CA TYR A 207 -8.49 -0.27 -0.45
C TYR A 207 -9.45 0.52 -1.35
N TYR A 208 -10.75 0.52 -1.06
CA TYR A 208 -11.74 1.29 -1.81
C TYR A 208 -11.83 2.76 -1.36
N HIS A 209 -11.57 3.04 -0.10
CA HIS A 209 -11.65 4.37 0.50
C HIS A 209 -10.38 4.71 1.28
N PRO A 210 -9.25 4.88 0.58
CA PRO A 210 -7.97 5.11 1.24
C PRO A 210 -7.92 6.48 1.91
N SER A 211 -7.20 6.55 3.04
CA SER A 211 -6.91 7.80 3.73
C SER A 211 -5.48 7.80 4.26
N LEU A 212 -4.75 8.88 4.04
CA LEU A 212 -3.42 9.10 4.61
C LEU A 212 -3.47 9.67 6.03
N ASN A 213 -4.66 10.02 6.52
CA ASN A 213 -4.85 10.52 7.88
C ASN A 213 -5.01 9.34 8.86
N PRO A 214 -4.00 9.05 9.70
CA PRO A 214 -4.07 7.92 10.64
C PRO A 214 -5.17 8.05 11.69
N PHE A 215 -5.62 9.27 11.96
CA PHE A 215 -6.66 9.55 12.97
C PHE A 215 -8.09 9.37 12.44
N ALA A 216 -8.27 9.30 11.12
CA ALA A 216 -9.57 9.07 10.48
C ALA A 216 -9.87 7.58 10.26
N LEU A 217 -8.94 6.69 10.59
CA LEU A 217 -9.01 5.26 10.34
C LEU A 217 -9.25 4.47 11.64
N PRO A 218 -9.77 3.23 11.54
CA PRO A 218 -9.77 2.30 12.65
C PRO A 218 -8.35 2.13 13.23
N VAL A 219 -8.25 1.90 14.55
CA VAL A 219 -6.99 1.95 15.31
C VAL A 219 -5.86 1.13 14.64
N HIS A 220 -6.14 -0.09 14.19
CA HIS A 220 -5.15 -0.97 13.57
C HIS A 220 -4.63 -0.42 12.23
N LEU A 221 -5.50 0.14 11.40
CA LEU A 221 -5.12 0.82 10.14
C LEU A 221 -4.43 2.16 10.42
N GLY A 222 -4.90 2.91 11.42
CA GLY A 222 -4.26 4.16 11.84
C GLY A 222 -2.81 3.94 12.29
N ILE A 223 -2.54 2.88 13.07
CA ILE A 223 -1.18 2.50 13.47
C ILE A 223 -0.34 2.11 12.25
N PHE A 224 -0.91 1.36 11.29
CA PHE A 224 -0.21 1.01 10.05
C PHE A 224 0.16 2.26 9.24
N VAL A 225 -0.78 3.17 8.99
CA VAL A 225 -0.53 4.42 8.25
C VAL A 225 0.47 5.30 9.00
N ALA A 226 0.39 5.38 10.34
CA ALA A 226 1.38 6.09 11.14
C ALA A 226 2.78 5.46 11.02
N SER A 227 2.88 4.12 10.92
CA SER A 227 4.17 3.45 10.69
C SER A 227 4.76 3.77 9.31
N VAL A 228 3.91 3.92 8.27
CA VAL A 228 4.35 4.36 6.93
C VAL A 228 4.88 5.80 6.98
N TRP A 229 4.22 6.71 7.68
CA TRP A 229 4.73 8.06 7.91
C TRP A 229 6.06 8.06 8.67
N ALA A 230 6.20 7.22 9.69
CA ALA A 230 7.44 7.05 10.43
C ALA A 230 8.57 6.53 9.52
N LEU A 231 8.27 5.60 8.59
CA LEU A 231 9.23 5.12 7.57
C LEU A 231 9.74 6.26 6.70
N ILE A 232 8.87 7.15 6.24
CA ILE A 232 9.26 8.31 5.43
C ILE A 232 10.18 9.24 6.23
N ILE A 233 9.81 9.56 7.48
CA ILE A 233 10.59 10.44 8.35
C ILE A 233 11.98 9.87 8.61
N VAL A 234 12.04 8.60 9.04
CA VAL A 234 13.32 7.96 9.38
C VAL A 234 14.13 7.67 8.13
N GLY A 235 13.48 7.37 7.00
CA GLY A 235 14.14 7.24 5.70
C GLY A 235 14.84 8.52 5.27
N LEU A 236 14.17 9.66 5.35
CA LEU A 236 14.76 10.98 5.07
C LEU A 236 15.88 11.32 6.05
N ALA A 237 15.69 11.01 7.33
CA ALA A 237 16.74 11.20 8.35
C ALA A 237 17.96 10.30 8.08
N THR A 238 17.75 9.07 7.63
CA THR A 238 18.81 8.15 7.24
C THR A 238 19.60 8.71 6.06
N LEU A 239 18.90 9.18 5.02
CA LEU A 239 19.52 9.82 3.86
C LEU A 239 20.38 11.01 4.28
N ASP A 240 19.81 11.94 5.03
CA ASP A 240 20.54 13.15 5.48
C ASP A 240 21.78 12.80 6.29
N ASP A 241 21.66 11.86 7.22
CA ASP A 241 22.75 11.49 8.12
C ASP A 241 23.89 10.75 7.40
N VAL A 242 23.53 9.83 6.48
CA VAL A 242 24.50 9.10 5.66
C VAL A 242 25.30 10.06 4.75
N PHE A 243 24.63 11.00 4.08
CA PHE A 243 25.31 11.99 3.23
C PHE A 243 26.12 13.02 4.02
N HIS A 244 25.86 13.18 5.31
CA HIS A 244 26.68 14.05 6.17
C HIS A 244 27.93 13.35 6.69
N GLN A 245 27.89 12.04 6.91
CA GLN A 245 29.01 11.29 7.49
C GLN A 245 29.92 10.69 6.42
N LEU A 246 29.43 10.46 5.21
CA LEU A 246 30.18 9.81 4.14
C LEU A 246 30.29 10.70 2.90
N PRO A 247 31.42 10.55 2.13
CA PRO A 247 31.49 11.10 0.78
C PRO A 247 30.35 10.58 -0.10
N ALA A 248 29.89 11.39 -1.06
CA ALA A 248 28.72 11.09 -1.88
C ALA A 248 28.76 9.68 -2.54
N THR A 249 29.95 9.24 -2.99
CA THR A 249 30.11 7.90 -3.60
C THR A 249 29.87 6.78 -2.59
N ASP A 250 30.42 6.92 -1.38
CA ASP A 250 30.31 5.92 -0.32
C ASP A 250 28.92 5.94 0.31
N ALA A 251 28.29 7.12 0.40
CA ALA A 251 26.92 7.30 0.83
C ALA A 251 25.92 6.57 -0.09
N VAL A 252 26.04 6.77 -1.41
CA VAL A 252 25.21 6.07 -2.39
C VAL A 252 25.39 4.55 -2.30
N LEU A 253 26.63 4.12 -2.09
CA LEU A 253 26.95 2.71 -2.00
C LEU A 253 26.39 2.06 -0.72
N TYR A 254 26.47 2.78 0.40
CA TYR A 254 25.87 2.36 1.66
C TYR A 254 24.35 2.24 1.55
N LEU A 255 23.68 3.24 0.95
CA LEU A 255 22.24 3.23 0.74
C LEU A 255 21.81 2.12 -0.24
N ALA A 256 22.61 1.86 -1.27
CA ALA A 256 22.41 0.72 -2.18
C ALA A 256 22.55 -0.63 -1.46
N GLY A 257 23.36 -0.72 -0.40
CA GLY A 257 23.45 -1.90 0.46
C GLY A 257 22.32 -2.00 1.49
N LEU A 258 21.84 -0.86 2.01
CA LEU A 258 20.73 -0.80 2.98
C LEU A 258 19.39 -1.18 2.33
N SER A 259 19.17 -0.76 1.10
CA SER A 259 17.91 -1.02 0.37
C SER A 259 17.55 -2.51 0.28
N PRO A 260 18.44 -3.44 -0.14
CA PRO A 260 18.13 -4.86 -0.13
C PRO A 260 17.90 -5.43 1.28
N VAL A 261 18.55 -4.91 2.30
CA VAL A 261 18.28 -5.34 3.69
C VAL A 261 16.84 -5.00 4.06
N CYS A 262 16.39 -3.78 3.80
CA CYS A 262 15.00 -3.38 4.02
C CYS A 262 14.02 -4.22 3.19
N ALA A 263 14.35 -4.55 1.93
CA ALA A 263 13.50 -5.40 1.09
C ALA A 263 13.39 -6.83 1.64
N VAL A 264 14.49 -7.41 2.09
CA VAL A 264 14.51 -8.74 2.73
C VAL A 264 13.72 -8.70 4.04
N ASP A 265 13.92 -7.70 4.89
CA ASP A 265 13.16 -7.52 6.12
C ASP A 265 11.65 -7.47 5.83
N TYR A 266 11.23 -6.68 4.84
CA TYR A 266 9.82 -6.60 4.45
C TYR A 266 9.27 -7.99 4.06
N VAL A 267 9.94 -8.72 3.17
CA VAL A 267 9.50 -10.03 2.68
C VAL A 267 9.46 -11.04 3.83
N VAL A 268 10.53 -11.11 4.63
CA VAL A 268 10.64 -12.03 5.76
C VAL A 268 9.50 -11.79 6.75
N PHE A 269 9.33 -10.56 7.22
CA PHE A 269 8.32 -10.25 8.24
C PHE A 269 6.89 -10.34 7.69
N SER A 270 6.64 -10.03 6.42
CA SER A 270 5.32 -10.25 5.80
C SER A 270 4.97 -11.74 5.74
N ILE A 271 5.89 -12.60 5.30
CA ILE A 271 5.62 -14.04 5.14
C ILE A 271 5.57 -14.74 6.50
N PHE A 272 6.58 -14.55 7.34
CA PHE A 272 6.67 -15.29 8.62
C PHE A 272 5.58 -14.90 9.61
N THR A 273 5.02 -13.69 9.50
CA THR A 273 3.89 -13.26 10.33
C THR A 273 2.63 -14.07 10.01
N LEU A 274 2.41 -14.44 8.75
CA LEU A 274 1.29 -15.33 8.36
C LEU A 274 1.34 -16.70 9.04
N TYR A 275 2.52 -17.14 9.46
CA TYR A 275 2.74 -18.40 10.20
C TYR A 275 2.93 -18.15 11.72
N TYR A 276 2.61 -16.97 12.24
CA TYR A 276 2.81 -16.54 13.64
C TYR A 276 4.26 -16.49 14.14
N ILE A 277 5.21 -17.06 13.39
CA ILE A 277 6.65 -17.03 13.72
C ILE A 277 7.19 -15.61 13.64
N GLY A 278 6.63 -14.79 12.76
CA GLY A 278 7.05 -13.39 12.58
C GLY A 278 6.96 -12.55 13.85
N TYR A 279 5.98 -12.81 14.72
CA TYR A 279 5.87 -12.07 15.99
C TYR A 279 7.05 -12.33 16.93
N ALA A 280 7.43 -13.59 17.09
CA ALA A 280 8.59 -13.94 17.93
C ALA A 280 9.89 -13.39 17.32
N LEU A 281 10.04 -13.50 16.01
CA LEU A 281 11.16 -12.94 15.28
C LEU A 281 11.22 -11.41 15.41
N PHE A 282 10.09 -10.72 15.31
CA PHE A 282 10.00 -9.28 15.47
C PHE A 282 10.41 -8.83 16.88
N ILE A 283 9.96 -9.53 17.93
CA ILE A 283 10.36 -9.24 19.31
C ILE A 283 11.87 -9.39 19.46
N ALA A 284 12.46 -10.48 18.95
CA ALA A 284 13.90 -10.71 19.00
C ALA A 284 14.66 -9.59 18.25
N TYR A 285 14.17 -9.19 17.09
CA TYR A 285 14.76 -8.12 16.29
C TYR A 285 14.66 -6.75 16.99
N ALA A 286 13.52 -6.44 17.60
CA ALA A 286 13.34 -5.22 18.38
C ALA A 286 14.30 -5.16 19.58
N VAL A 287 14.45 -6.27 20.32
CA VAL A 287 15.44 -6.36 21.42
C VAL A 287 16.85 -6.13 20.92
N PHE A 288 17.24 -6.75 19.79
CA PHE A 288 18.54 -6.52 19.17
C PHE A 288 18.73 -5.05 18.78
N ALA A 289 17.77 -4.42 18.12
CA ALA A 289 17.85 -3.02 17.71
C ALA A 289 17.95 -2.07 18.91
N ILE A 290 17.18 -2.32 19.98
CA ILE A 290 17.21 -1.50 21.21
C ILE A 290 18.56 -1.65 21.95
N THR A 291 19.09 -2.88 22.05
CA THR A 291 20.37 -3.12 22.70
C THR A 291 21.51 -2.41 21.94
N ARG A 292 21.47 -2.45 20.63
CA ARG A 292 22.40 -1.73 19.75
C ARG A 292 22.30 -0.21 19.94
N ALA A 293 21.08 0.34 19.93
CA ALA A 293 20.83 1.76 20.18
C ALA A 293 21.40 2.23 21.51
N ARG A 294 21.20 1.43 22.57
CA ARG A 294 21.75 1.73 23.91
C ARG A 294 23.27 1.69 23.94
N ALA A 295 23.88 0.78 23.19
CA ALA A 295 25.33 0.71 23.07
C ALA A 295 25.91 1.95 22.38
N THR A 296 25.30 2.41 21.28
CA THR A 296 25.70 3.63 20.57
C THR A 296 25.54 4.89 21.43
N LEU A 297 24.46 4.97 22.24
CA LEU A 297 24.23 6.10 23.13
C LEU A 297 25.18 6.13 24.36
N ARG A 298 25.65 4.97 24.81
CA ARG A 298 26.62 4.87 25.94
C ARG A 298 28.05 5.11 25.54
N GLY A 299 28.37 4.95 24.27
CA GLY A 299 29.72 5.22 23.74
C GLY A 299 29.98 6.71 23.45
N ARG A 300 28.96 7.55 23.59
CA ARG A 300 29.02 9.01 23.57
C ARG A 300 29.08 9.57 24.97
#